data_d1be92f75bdc94ae9c2913924e48a478
#
_entry.id   d1be92f75bdc94ae9c2913924e48a478
#
_cell.length_a   1.000
_cell.length_b   1.000
_cell.length_c   1.000
_cell.angle_alpha   90.00
_cell.angle_beta   90.00
_cell.angle_gamma   90.00
#
_symmetry.space_group_name_H-M   'P 1'
#
loop_
_entity.id
_entity.type
_entity.pdbx_description
1 polymer ?
#
loop_
_entity_poly.entity_id
_entity_poly.type
_entity_poly.pdbx_seq_one_letter_code
_entity_poly.pdbx_strand_id
1 'polypeptide(L)'
;MCETFEGKVSELNYKTLRYPGHRDLMKFLLYDLNLSQKQDLLTQIFDQEVPLSFSDVVIVYVNSVGNEEGGLLQRSFVKKIYAGRVSGRPLSALQLSTAAGVVAIIELFARGLLPAGFVKQESIALDQFFDTQWGGRVYREAETIAPRISVQA
;
A
#
# COMPACT_ATOMS: atom_id res chain seq x y z
N MET A 1 -10.08 -10.04 -1.54
CA MET A 1 -9.53 -10.30 -0.18
C MET A 1 -10.62 -10.79 0.79
N CYS A 2 -11.75 -10.10 1.00
CA CYS A 2 -12.76 -10.59 1.96
C CYS A 2 -13.21 -12.02 1.65
N GLU A 3 -13.66 -12.30 0.42
CA GLU A 3 -14.04 -13.65 -0.02
C GLU A 3 -12.91 -14.68 0.10
N THR A 4 -11.65 -14.27 -0.20
CA THR A 4 -10.49 -15.18 -0.20
C THR A 4 -10.10 -15.63 1.21
N PHE A 5 -10.32 -14.77 2.21
CA PHE A 5 -9.95 -15.00 3.59
C PHE A 5 -11.16 -15.26 4.51
N GLU A 6 -12.37 -15.35 3.95
CA GLU A 6 -13.57 -15.70 4.70
C GLU A 6 -13.40 -17.06 5.38
N GLY A 7 -13.70 -17.12 6.67
CA GLY A 7 -13.53 -18.33 7.51
C GLY A 7 -12.08 -18.70 7.84
N LYS A 8 -11.09 -17.99 7.29
CA LYS A 8 -9.65 -18.25 7.55
C LYS A 8 -9.07 -17.31 8.60
N VAL A 9 -9.64 -16.12 8.73
CA VAL A 9 -9.21 -15.11 9.70
C VAL A 9 -10.42 -14.58 10.45
N SER A 10 -10.25 -14.25 11.72
CA SER A 10 -11.31 -13.65 12.55
C SER A 10 -11.50 -12.17 12.23
N GLU A 11 -10.45 -11.50 11.81
CA GLU A 11 -10.47 -10.06 11.49
C GLU A 11 -9.49 -9.76 10.37
N LEU A 12 -9.93 -8.96 9.39
CA LEU A 12 -9.10 -8.43 8.32
C LEU A 12 -9.42 -6.95 8.13
N ASN A 13 -8.43 -6.11 8.39
CA ASN A 13 -8.55 -4.65 8.26
C ASN A 13 -7.55 -4.11 7.25
N TYR A 14 -8.01 -3.17 6.41
CA TYR A 14 -7.17 -2.30 5.59
C TYR A 14 -7.51 -0.86 5.90
N LYS A 15 -6.51 -0.07 6.27
CA LYS A 15 -6.69 1.35 6.63
C LYS A 15 -5.61 2.21 5.99
N THR A 16 -6.04 3.33 5.41
CA THR A 16 -5.12 4.38 4.98
C THR A 16 -5.09 5.44 6.07
N LEU A 17 -3.90 5.67 6.64
CA LEU A 17 -3.69 6.70 7.65
C LEU A 17 -3.31 8.03 6.98
N ARG A 18 -3.91 9.09 7.45
CA ARG A 18 -3.64 10.48 7.04
C ARG A 18 -3.34 11.31 8.28
N TYR A 19 -2.95 12.57 8.09
CA TYR A 19 -2.74 13.48 9.22
C TYR A 19 -4.06 13.78 9.96
N PRO A 20 -3.99 14.14 11.26
CA PRO A 20 -5.17 14.51 12.03
C PRO A 20 -5.97 15.64 11.37
N GLY A 21 -7.29 15.52 11.34
CA GLY A 21 -8.18 16.50 10.72
C GLY A 21 -8.41 16.31 9.21
N HIS A 22 -7.59 15.53 8.50
CA HIS A 22 -7.74 15.33 7.05
C HIS A 22 -9.16 14.91 6.65
N ARG A 23 -9.74 13.93 7.36
CA ARG A 23 -11.09 13.44 7.08
C ARG A 23 -12.13 14.55 7.17
N ASP A 24 -12.06 15.38 8.21
CA ASP A 24 -13.06 16.41 8.47
C ASP A 24 -12.94 17.56 7.47
N LEU A 25 -11.71 17.95 7.12
CA LEU A 25 -11.46 18.94 6.09
C LEU A 25 -11.95 18.44 4.71
N MET A 26 -11.67 17.19 4.36
CA MET A 26 -12.15 16.62 3.09
C MET A 26 -13.68 16.49 3.08
N LYS A 27 -14.31 16.12 4.21
CA LYS A 27 -15.76 16.08 4.34
C LYS A 27 -16.37 17.46 4.12
N PHE A 28 -15.82 18.49 4.74
CA PHE A 28 -16.26 19.87 4.56
C PHE A 28 -16.18 20.28 3.09
N LEU A 29 -15.04 20.07 2.42
CA LEU A 29 -14.88 20.43 1.00
C LEU A 29 -15.86 19.67 0.10
N LEU A 30 -15.95 18.35 0.26
CA LEU A 30 -16.71 17.51 -0.67
C LEU A 30 -18.22 17.60 -0.45
N TYR A 31 -18.68 17.69 0.81
CA TYR A 31 -20.09 17.60 1.14
C TYR A 31 -20.69 18.93 1.57
N ASP A 32 -20.08 19.63 2.52
CA ASP A 32 -20.64 20.88 3.02
C ASP A 32 -20.53 22.03 1.98
N LEU A 33 -19.41 22.11 1.25
CA LEU A 33 -19.24 23.00 0.09
C LEU A 33 -19.75 22.40 -1.22
N ASN A 34 -20.21 21.14 -1.21
CA ASN A 34 -20.72 20.43 -2.40
C ASN A 34 -19.74 20.37 -3.59
N LEU A 35 -18.42 20.36 -3.32
CA LEU A 35 -17.42 20.30 -4.39
C LEU A 35 -17.33 18.90 -5.03
N SER A 36 -17.92 17.87 -4.43
CA SER A 36 -18.06 16.55 -5.06
C SER A 36 -18.81 16.59 -6.39
N GLN A 37 -19.70 17.56 -6.57
CA GLN A 37 -20.45 17.80 -7.80
C GLN A 37 -19.72 18.72 -8.79
N LYS A 38 -18.57 19.26 -8.40
CA LYS A 38 -17.75 20.23 -9.18
C LYS A 38 -16.30 19.73 -9.29
N GLN A 39 -16.13 18.55 -9.89
CA GLN A 39 -14.84 17.87 -9.95
C GLN A 39 -13.74 18.70 -10.61
N ASP A 40 -14.06 19.41 -11.70
CA ASP A 40 -13.09 20.28 -12.41
C ASP A 40 -12.58 21.40 -11.50
N LEU A 41 -13.48 22.04 -10.76
CA LEU A 41 -13.11 23.08 -9.80
C LEU A 41 -12.27 22.52 -8.64
N LEU A 42 -12.64 21.35 -8.12
CA LEU A 42 -11.89 20.68 -7.05
C LEU A 42 -10.47 20.32 -7.53
N THR A 43 -10.34 19.76 -8.72
CA THR A 43 -9.06 19.44 -9.35
C THR A 43 -8.21 20.70 -9.52
N GLN A 44 -8.80 21.76 -10.06
CA GLN A 44 -8.10 23.05 -10.23
C GLN A 44 -7.58 23.62 -8.89
N ILE A 45 -8.39 23.56 -7.84
CA ILE A 45 -7.99 23.99 -6.49
C ILE A 45 -6.78 23.16 -6.00
N PHE A 46 -6.85 21.84 -6.13
CA PHE A 46 -5.75 20.99 -5.67
C PHE A 46 -4.46 21.18 -6.49
N ASP A 47 -4.58 21.32 -7.80
CA ASP A 47 -3.42 21.50 -8.67
C ASP A 47 -2.71 22.85 -8.45
N GLN A 48 -3.47 23.89 -8.10
CA GLN A 48 -2.94 25.24 -7.94
C GLN A 48 -2.52 25.56 -6.50
N GLU A 49 -3.29 25.08 -5.51
CA GLU A 49 -3.13 25.51 -4.11
C GLU A 49 -2.43 24.46 -3.24
N VAL A 50 -2.36 23.20 -3.67
CA VAL A 50 -1.67 22.15 -2.90
C VAL A 50 -0.32 21.85 -3.54
N PRO A 51 0.79 22.33 -2.95
CA PRO A 51 2.11 22.15 -3.54
C PRO A 51 2.52 20.68 -3.60
N LEU A 52 3.05 20.25 -4.74
CA LEU A 52 3.66 18.94 -4.89
C LEU A 52 4.99 18.91 -4.12
N SER A 53 5.15 17.94 -3.23
CA SER A 53 6.38 17.72 -2.46
C SER A 53 7.08 16.45 -2.93
N PHE A 54 8.42 16.50 -3.00
CA PHE A 54 9.29 15.34 -3.19
C PHE A 54 10.03 14.98 -1.89
N SER A 55 9.52 15.42 -0.74
CA SER A 55 10.02 15.11 0.60
C SER A 55 9.01 14.28 1.38
N ASP A 56 8.20 13.51 0.67
CA ASP A 56 7.17 12.64 1.22
C ASP A 56 7.72 11.23 1.53
N VAL A 57 6.98 10.50 2.35
CA VAL A 57 7.24 9.10 2.66
C VAL A 57 5.94 8.31 2.64
N VAL A 58 5.96 7.14 2.03
CA VAL A 58 4.90 6.14 2.13
C VAL A 58 5.35 5.06 3.12
N ILE A 59 4.54 4.76 4.11
CA ILE A 59 4.79 3.70 5.08
C ILE A 59 3.78 2.59 4.83
N VAL A 60 4.28 1.41 4.46
CA VAL A 60 3.50 0.18 4.39
C VAL A 60 3.72 -0.57 5.70
N TYR A 61 2.66 -0.77 6.46
CA TYR A 61 2.67 -1.53 7.69
C TYR A 61 1.69 -2.69 7.58
N VAL A 62 2.17 -3.90 7.82
CA VAL A 62 1.36 -5.11 7.86
C VAL A 62 1.61 -5.80 9.19
N ASN A 63 0.54 -6.20 9.85
CA ASN A 63 0.61 -6.98 11.09
C ASN A 63 -0.30 -8.18 10.98
N SER A 64 0.21 -9.34 11.35
CA SER A 64 -0.53 -10.60 11.41
C SER A 64 -0.35 -11.23 12.79
N VAL A 65 -1.45 -11.66 13.36
CA VAL A 65 -1.48 -12.36 14.66
C VAL A 65 -2.20 -13.69 14.47
N GLY A 66 -1.62 -14.75 14.93
CA GLY A 66 -2.19 -16.09 14.82
C GLY A 66 -1.57 -17.07 15.79
N ASN A 67 -2.08 -18.30 15.80
CA ASN A 67 -1.52 -19.39 16.60
C ASN A 67 -0.58 -20.25 15.73
N GLU A 68 0.62 -20.52 16.21
CA GLU A 68 1.59 -21.41 15.60
C GLU A 68 2.19 -22.30 16.70
N GLU A 69 2.16 -23.62 16.52
CA GLU A 69 2.78 -24.67 17.36
C GLU A 69 2.87 -24.35 18.87
N GLY A 70 1.70 -24.08 19.49
CA GLY A 70 1.59 -23.93 20.95
C GLY A 70 1.71 -22.52 21.50
N GLY A 71 1.65 -21.49 20.66
CA GLY A 71 1.70 -20.10 21.14
C GLY A 71 1.09 -19.08 20.18
N LEU A 72 0.80 -17.90 20.72
CA LEU A 72 0.40 -16.74 19.94
C LEU A 72 1.64 -16.15 19.25
N LEU A 73 1.60 -16.08 17.93
CA LEU A 73 2.65 -15.47 17.12
C LEU A 73 2.14 -14.18 16.51
N GLN A 74 2.93 -13.12 16.63
CA GLN A 74 2.74 -11.87 15.91
C GLN A 74 3.88 -11.66 14.92
N ARG A 75 3.53 -11.37 13.67
CA ARG A 75 4.48 -10.98 12.62
C ARG A 75 4.14 -9.60 12.10
N SER A 76 5.12 -8.73 12.04
CA SER A 76 4.96 -7.37 11.51
C SER A 76 5.93 -7.11 10.37
N PHE A 77 5.47 -6.42 9.36
CA PHE A 77 6.26 -5.95 8.23
C PHE A 77 6.12 -4.44 8.14
N VAL A 78 7.24 -3.74 8.05
CA VAL A 78 7.26 -2.28 7.90
C VAL A 78 8.18 -1.92 6.75
N LYS A 79 7.68 -1.14 5.81
CA LYS A 79 8.49 -0.58 4.72
C LYS A 79 8.27 0.90 4.61
N LYS A 80 9.34 1.67 4.63
CA LYS A 80 9.36 3.09 4.32
C LYS A 80 9.86 3.29 2.90
N ILE A 81 9.07 3.97 2.09
CA ILE A 81 9.38 4.29 0.70
C ILE A 81 9.48 5.81 0.62
N TYR A 82 10.63 6.31 0.23
CA TYR A 82 10.88 7.74 0.09
C TYR A 82 10.78 8.18 -1.36
N ALA A 83 10.58 9.48 -1.58
CA ALA A 83 10.71 10.08 -2.89
C ALA A 83 12.08 9.73 -3.52
N GLY A 84 12.11 9.62 -4.83
CA GLY A 84 13.31 9.18 -5.54
C GLY A 84 13.38 9.69 -6.97
N ARG A 85 14.36 9.20 -7.72
CA ARG A 85 14.51 9.52 -9.14
C ARG A 85 14.46 8.25 -10.00
N VAL A 86 13.72 8.33 -11.10
CA VAL A 86 13.65 7.28 -12.11
C VAL A 86 13.99 7.92 -13.46
N SER A 87 15.05 7.44 -14.10
CA SER A 87 15.54 8.01 -15.36
C SER A 87 15.76 9.54 -15.30
N GLY A 88 16.32 10.02 -14.18
CA GLY A 88 16.57 11.45 -13.95
C GLY A 88 15.37 12.28 -13.51
N ARG A 89 14.15 11.75 -13.61
CA ARG A 89 12.91 12.46 -13.20
C ARG A 89 12.62 12.25 -11.72
N PRO A 90 12.34 13.29 -10.94
CA PRO A 90 11.93 13.14 -9.55
C PRO A 90 10.52 12.56 -9.50
N LEU A 91 10.29 11.65 -8.58
CA LEU A 91 9.00 11.07 -8.24
C LEU A 91 8.77 11.20 -6.74
N SER A 92 7.56 11.54 -6.33
CA SER A 92 7.17 11.46 -4.92
C SER A 92 7.13 10.00 -4.47
N ALA A 93 7.18 9.76 -3.16
CA ALA A 93 7.08 8.42 -2.61
C ALA A 93 5.76 7.74 -3.04
N LEU A 94 4.66 8.51 -3.07
CA LEU A 94 3.37 8.02 -3.53
C LEU A 94 3.39 7.62 -5.01
N GLN A 95 3.96 8.46 -5.87
CA GLN A 95 4.09 8.17 -7.30
C GLN A 95 4.96 6.93 -7.52
N LEU A 96 6.12 6.86 -6.84
CA LEU A 96 7.06 5.76 -6.97
C LEU A 96 6.43 4.44 -6.53
N SER A 97 5.83 4.40 -5.34
CA SER A 97 5.22 3.17 -4.80
C SER A 97 4.05 2.70 -5.67
N THR A 98 3.13 3.60 -6.04
CA THR A 98 1.97 3.24 -6.85
C THR A 98 2.40 2.71 -8.23
N ALA A 99 3.29 3.41 -8.92
CA ALA A 99 3.78 3.00 -10.23
C ALA A 99 4.56 1.68 -10.16
N ALA A 100 5.42 1.50 -9.15
CA ALA A 100 6.20 0.27 -8.97
C ALA A 100 5.30 -0.96 -8.81
N GLY A 101 4.21 -0.85 -8.04
CA GLY A 101 3.24 -1.93 -7.87
C GLY A 101 2.59 -2.35 -9.18
N VAL A 102 2.12 -1.38 -9.97
CA VAL A 102 1.49 -1.65 -11.27
C VAL A 102 2.49 -2.23 -12.27
N VAL A 103 3.70 -1.65 -12.38
CA VAL A 103 4.72 -2.12 -13.31
C VAL A 103 5.19 -3.53 -12.97
N ALA A 104 5.29 -3.88 -11.68
CA ALA A 104 5.62 -5.24 -11.26
C ALA A 104 4.59 -6.26 -11.79
N ILE A 105 3.31 -5.95 -11.73
CA ILE A 105 2.26 -6.84 -12.28
C ILE A 105 2.34 -6.92 -13.81
N ILE A 106 2.57 -5.80 -14.50
CA ILE A 106 2.77 -5.79 -15.96
C ILE A 106 3.97 -6.66 -16.34
N GLU A 107 5.06 -6.62 -15.56
CA GLU A 107 6.25 -7.44 -15.78
C GLU A 107 5.93 -8.93 -15.60
N LEU A 108 5.18 -9.32 -14.57
CA LEU A 108 4.72 -10.71 -14.39
C LEU A 108 3.85 -11.17 -15.57
N PHE A 109 2.96 -10.32 -16.04
CA PHE A 109 2.13 -10.60 -17.20
C PHE A 109 2.98 -10.80 -18.48
N ALA A 110 3.92 -9.89 -18.74
CA ALA A 110 4.80 -9.96 -19.90
C ALA A 110 5.72 -11.21 -19.89
N ARG A 111 6.05 -11.70 -18.71
CA ARG A 111 6.82 -12.95 -18.53
C ARG A 111 5.95 -14.21 -18.65
N GLY A 112 4.63 -14.09 -18.84
CA GLY A 112 3.71 -15.23 -18.90
C GLY A 112 3.52 -15.94 -17.54
N LEU A 113 3.80 -15.27 -16.44
CA LEU A 113 3.70 -15.83 -15.07
C LEU A 113 2.32 -15.67 -14.45
N LEU A 114 1.41 -14.96 -15.10
CA LEU A 114 0.03 -14.80 -14.64
C LEU A 114 -0.92 -15.67 -15.48
N PRO A 115 -1.94 -16.28 -14.86
CA PRO A 115 -2.95 -17.03 -15.58
C PRO A 115 -3.79 -16.10 -16.47
N ALA A 116 -4.44 -16.67 -17.49
CA ALA A 116 -5.39 -15.94 -18.32
C ALA A 116 -6.67 -15.59 -17.54
N GLY A 117 -7.28 -14.45 -17.87
CA GLY A 117 -8.53 -13.99 -17.27
C GLY A 117 -8.34 -13.04 -16.09
N PHE A 118 -9.33 -13.00 -15.20
CA PHE A 118 -9.30 -12.13 -14.03
C PHE A 118 -8.41 -12.72 -12.94
N VAL A 119 -7.34 -12.01 -12.59
CA VAL A 119 -6.38 -12.41 -11.56
C VAL A 119 -6.61 -11.56 -10.31
N LYS A 120 -6.96 -12.19 -9.19
CA LYS A 120 -7.06 -11.49 -7.90
C LYS A 120 -5.66 -11.13 -7.41
N GLN A 121 -5.49 -9.93 -6.87
CA GLN A 121 -4.20 -9.46 -6.36
C GLN A 121 -3.58 -10.42 -5.33
N GLU A 122 -4.38 -10.94 -4.43
CA GLU A 122 -3.95 -11.86 -3.37
C GLU A 122 -3.62 -13.28 -3.86
N SER A 123 -3.85 -13.60 -5.13
CA SER A 123 -3.44 -14.87 -5.74
C SER A 123 -2.00 -14.84 -6.27
N ILE A 124 -1.42 -13.64 -6.35
CA ILE A 124 -0.03 -13.48 -6.79
C ILE A 124 0.88 -13.71 -5.59
N ALA A 125 1.78 -14.69 -5.71
CA ALA A 125 2.75 -14.97 -4.66
C ALA A 125 3.68 -13.77 -4.43
N LEU A 126 3.91 -13.43 -3.17
CA LEU A 126 4.73 -12.29 -2.79
C LEU A 126 6.17 -12.40 -3.31
N ASP A 127 6.73 -13.62 -3.32
CA ASP A 127 8.06 -13.88 -3.87
C ASP A 127 8.12 -13.57 -5.37
N GLN A 128 7.10 -13.96 -6.14
CA GLN A 128 7.01 -13.61 -7.57
C GLN A 128 6.96 -12.09 -7.77
N PHE A 129 6.18 -11.39 -6.94
CA PHE A 129 6.13 -9.93 -6.98
C PHE A 129 7.51 -9.32 -6.67
N PHE A 130 8.21 -9.82 -5.65
CA PHE A 130 9.54 -9.33 -5.30
C PHE A 130 10.63 -9.71 -6.30
N ASP A 131 10.41 -10.71 -7.13
CA ASP A 131 11.35 -11.09 -8.20
C ASP A 131 11.22 -10.22 -9.45
N THR A 132 10.23 -9.33 -9.50
CA THR A 132 10.16 -8.29 -10.52
C THR A 132 11.14 -7.17 -10.21
N GLN A 133 11.58 -6.46 -11.26
CA GLN A 133 12.53 -5.37 -11.12
C GLN A 133 12.03 -4.29 -10.13
N TRP A 134 10.78 -3.88 -10.27
CA TRP A 134 10.23 -2.78 -9.48
C TRP A 134 9.63 -3.23 -8.16
N GLY A 135 9.03 -4.40 -8.10
CA GLY A 135 8.55 -5.01 -6.86
C GLY A 135 9.69 -5.23 -5.88
N GLY A 136 10.78 -5.86 -6.32
CA GLY A 136 11.96 -6.06 -5.50
C GLY A 136 12.62 -4.76 -5.08
N ARG A 137 12.89 -3.87 -6.04
CA ARG A 137 13.58 -2.60 -5.77
C ARG A 137 12.88 -1.70 -4.75
N VAL A 138 11.54 -1.63 -4.82
CA VAL A 138 10.78 -0.69 -4.00
C VAL A 138 10.28 -1.32 -2.70
N TYR A 139 9.98 -2.63 -2.71
CA TYR A 139 9.27 -3.27 -1.61
C TYR A 139 10.04 -4.36 -0.85
N ARG A 140 11.08 -5.01 -1.44
CA ARG A 140 11.76 -6.17 -0.82
C ARG A 140 12.54 -5.81 0.45
N GLU A 141 13.19 -4.68 0.52
CA GLU A 141 13.96 -4.28 1.70
C GLU A 141 13.02 -3.79 2.80
N ALA A 142 12.70 -4.67 3.72
CA ALA A 142 11.90 -4.38 4.91
C ALA A 142 12.69 -4.72 6.16
N GLU A 143 12.63 -3.86 7.16
CA GLU A 143 12.99 -4.22 8.52
C GLU A 143 11.92 -5.17 9.07
N THR A 144 12.25 -6.45 9.21
CA THR A 144 11.38 -7.42 9.87
C THR A 144 11.56 -7.25 11.38
N ILE A 145 10.65 -6.55 12.02
CA ILE A 145 10.56 -6.52 13.48
C ILE A 145 9.69 -7.72 13.90
N ALA A 146 10.31 -8.75 14.42
CA ALA A 146 9.62 -9.90 15.01
C ALA A 146 9.83 -9.90 16.54
N PRO A 147 8.94 -9.27 17.34
CA PRO A 147 8.91 -9.55 18.76
C PRO A 147 8.21 -10.91 18.98
N ARG A 148 8.92 -11.87 19.53
CA ARG A 148 8.28 -13.05 20.15
C ARG A 148 7.72 -12.59 21.49
N ILE A 149 6.42 -12.48 21.60
CA ILE A 149 5.75 -12.31 22.89
C ILE A 149 5.52 -13.73 23.44
N SER A 150 6.37 -14.18 24.33
CA SER A 150 6.10 -15.37 25.13
C SER A 150 5.10 -14.97 26.22
N VAL A 151 3.84 -15.36 26.06
CA VAL A 151 2.87 -15.33 27.16
C VAL A 151 3.19 -16.52 28.05
N GLN A 152 3.83 -16.27 29.18
CA GLN A 152 3.91 -17.28 30.25
C GLN A 152 2.50 -17.44 30.84
N ALA A 153 2.03 -18.68 30.82
CA ALA A 153 0.79 -19.12 31.47
C ALA A 153 0.91 -19.13 32.99
#